data_223d7b3be62ec4e2f2949f21a1da1238
#
_entry.id   223d7b3be62ec4e2f2949f21a1da1238
#
_cell.length_a   1.000
_cell.length_b   1.000
_cell.length_c   1.000
_cell.angle_alpha   90.00
_cell.angle_beta   90.00
_cell.angle_gamma   90.00
#
_symmetry.space_group_name_H-M   'P 1'
#
loop_
_entity.id
_entity.type
_entity.pdbx_description
1 polymer ?
#
loop_
_entity_poly.entity_id
_entity_poly.type
_entity_poly.pdbx_seq_one_letter_code
_entity_poly.pdbx_strand_id
1 'polypeptide(L)'
;MVYYSLCVTQNTTDSPLPSSARMSRFKEESKMNKIDAFVSEQLKETVPQFNIGDTVRIHNKIKEGTRERIQMFEGTVIARHGGGISETFTVRRVAYGCGVEKTFPIHSPNVVQVDVTRRGKVRRSKLYYLRDRVGKKSKVKELI
;
A
#
# COMPACT_ATOMS: atom_id res chain seq x y z
N MET A 1 -56.27 40.04 37.52
CA MET A 1 -56.57 40.71 36.26
C MET A 1 -55.79 40.05 35.17
N VAL A 2 -56.49 39.59 34.23
CA VAL A 2 -56.12 38.75 33.07
C VAL A 2 -55.45 39.62 32.02
N TYR A 3 -54.36 39.16 31.37
CA TYR A 3 -54.13 39.44 29.96
C TYR A 3 -53.36 38.32 29.31
N TYR A 4 -54.07 37.64 28.43
CA TYR A 4 -53.56 36.73 27.45
C TYR A 4 -52.78 37.52 26.36
N SER A 5 -51.65 37.01 25.97
CA SER A 5 -51.02 37.41 24.69
C SER A 5 -50.67 36.17 23.92
N LEU A 6 -51.40 35.97 22.85
CA LEU A 6 -51.21 34.96 21.81
C LEU A 6 -49.89 35.24 21.06
N CYS A 7 -49.02 34.28 21.08
CA CYS A 7 -47.86 34.27 20.15
C CYS A 7 -48.16 33.27 19.04
N VAL A 8 -48.24 33.80 17.84
CA VAL A 8 -48.55 33.17 16.56
C VAL A 8 -47.37 32.24 16.18
N THR A 9 -47.66 30.96 16.05
CA THR A 9 -46.76 29.97 15.44
C THR A 9 -46.68 30.21 13.92
N GLN A 10 -45.53 30.65 13.45
CA GLN A 10 -45.21 30.59 12.02
C GLN A 10 -44.62 29.26 11.69
N ASN A 11 -45.37 28.41 11.03
CA ASN A 11 -44.93 27.21 10.38
C ASN A 11 -44.10 27.58 9.13
N THR A 12 -42.81 27.47 9.24
CA THR A 12 -41.92 27.38 8.08
C THR A 12 -41.88 25.94 7.60
N THR A 13 -42.62 25.65 6.55
CA THR A 13 -42.53 24.38 5.80
C THR A 13 -41.20 24.35 5.07
N ASP A 14 -40.23 23.70 5.71
CA ASP A 14 -38.98 23.35 5.07
C ASP A 14 -39.22 22.08 4.25
N SER A 15 -39.44 22.24 2.97
CA SER A 15 -39.62 21.15 2.04
C SER A 15 -38.24 20.53 1.76
N PRO A 16 -38.04 19.22 1.96
CA PRO A 16 -36.77 18.57 1.62
C PRO A 16 -36.59 18.59 0.09
N LEU A 17 -35.47 19.14 -0.35
CA LEU A 17 -35.03 19.10 -1.72
C LEU A 17 -34.97 17.66 -2.26
N PRO A 18 -35.45 17.40 -3.48
CA PRO A 18 -35.49 16.04 -4.03
C PRO A 18 -34.09 15.42 -4.14
N SER A 19 -33.99 14.19 -3.72
CA SER A 19 -32.76 13.40 -3.65
C SER A 19 -32.00 13.24 -4.97
N SER A 20 -32.64 13.55 -6.09
CA SER A 20 -32.04 13.52 -7.43
C SER A 20 -31.02 14.64 -7.68
N ALA A 21 -31.15 15.79 -6.98
CA ALA A 21 -30.20 16.90 -7.14
C ALA A 21 -28.85 16.66 -6.40
N ARG A 22 -28.80 15.69 -5.50
CA ARG A 22 -27.58 15.34 -4.73
C ARG A 22 -26.68 14.37 -5.48
N MET A 23 -27.20 13.64 -6.48
CA MET A 23 -26.45 12.63 -7.23
C MET A 23 -25.72 13.17 -8.45
N SER A 24 -26.05 14.39 -8.92
CA SER A 24 -25.41 14.97 -10.12
C SER A 24 -24.09 15.68 -9.85
N ARG A 25 -23.69 15.85 -8.57
CA ARG A 25 -22.46 16.57 -8.19
C ARG A 25 -21.22 15.69 -8.09
N PHE A 26 -21.33 14.37 -8.29
CA PHE A 26 -20.21 13.40 -8.20
C PHE A 26 -19.75 12.83 -9.55
N LYS A 27 -20.19 13.41 -10.67
CA LYS A 27 -19.60 13.14 -11.99
C LYS A 27 -18.87 14.39 -12.51
N GLU A 28 -18.00 14.96 -11.72
CA GLU A 28 -16.82 15.57 -12.29
C GLU A 28 -15.91 14.41 -12.73
N GLU A 29 -16.00 14.07 -14.00
CA GLU A 29 -14.95 13.33 -14.69
C GLU A 29 -13.69 14.16 -14.50
N SER A 30 -12.88 13.77 -13.50
CA SER A 30 -11.55 14.32 -13.32
C SER A 30 -10.83 14.06 -14.64
N LYS A 31 -10.64 15.11 -15.43
CA LYS A 31 -9.86 15.04 -16.67
C LYS A 31 -8.52 14.46 -16.27
N MET A 32 -8.33 13.17 -16.55
CA MET A 32 -7.08 12.48 -16.27
C MET A 32 -5.95 13.30 -16.91
N ASN A 33 -5.01 13.73 -16.11
CA ASN A 33 -3.85 14.44 -16.63
C ASN A 33 -3.11 13.52 -17.61
N LYS A 34 -2.46 14.08 -18.63
CA LYS A 34 -1.68 13.29 -19.59
C LYS A 34 -0.62 12.43 -18.89
N ILE A 35 -0.12 12.92 -17.76
CA ILE A 35 0.85 12.19 -16.92
C ILE A 35 0.19 10.96 -16.28
N ASP A 36 -1.02 11.09 -15.75
CA ASP A 36 -1.74 10.00 -15.12
C ASP A 36 -2.11 8.89 -16.11
N ALA A 37 -2.46 9.27 -17.35
CA ALA A 37 -2.69 8.33 -18.43
C ALA A 37 -1.42 7.53 -18.76
N PHE A 38 -0.28 8.20 -18.90
CA PHE A 38 1.01 7.54 -19.16
C PHE A 38 1.45 6.64 -18.01
N VAL A 39 1.24 7.07 -16.77
CA VAL A 39 1.55 6.27 -15.57
C VAL A 39 0.70 5.02 -15.50
N SER A 40 -0.60 5.10 -15.87
CA SER A 40 -1.51 3.96 -15.83
C SER A 40 -1.09 2.84 -16.79
N GLU A 41 -0.49 3.17 -17.93
CA GLU A 41 0.04 2.19 -18.88
C GLU A 41 1.24 1.40 -18.34
N GLN A 42 2.01 2.01 -17.42
CA GLN A 42 3.21 1.39 -16.85
C GLN A 42 2.94 0.56 -15.59
N LEU A 43 1.73 0.60 -15.06
CA LEU A 43 1.35 -0.20 -13.91
C LEU A 43 1.23 -1.68 -14.32
N LYS A 44 1.77 -2.57 -13.46
CA LYS A 44 1.53 -4.01 -13.63
C LYS A 44 0.06 -4.32 -13.34
N GLU A 45 -0.55 -5.14 -14.18
CA GLU A 45 -1.92 -5.64 -13.99
C GLU A 45 -2.03 -6.50 -12.73
N THR A 46 -1.04 -7.35 -12.50
CA THR A 46 -0.98 -8.22 -11.32
C THR A 46 0.05 -7.73 -10.33
N VAL A 47 -0.42 -7.17 -9.21
CA VAL A 47 0.44 -6.75 -8.11
C VAL A 47 0.52 -7.89 -7.08
N PRO A 48 1.72 -8.31 -6.65
CA PRO A 48 1.87 -9.34 -5.64
C PRO A 48 1.29 -8.88 -4.29
N GLN A 49 0.44 -9.72 -3.71
CA GLN A 49 -0.20 -9.42 -2.42
C GLN A 49 0.63 -9.99 -1.28
N PHE A 50 1.30 -9.14 -0.53
CA PHE A 50 2.02 -9.46 0.68
C PHE A 50 1.89 -8.32 1.70
N ASN A 51 2.05 -8.66 2.96
CA ASN A 51 1.97 -7.70 4.07
C ASN A 51 3.36 -7.42 4.65
N ILE A 52 3.43 -6.32 5.41
CA ILE A 52 4.64 -6.01 6.18
C ILE A 52 4.82 -7.06 7.26
N GLY A 53 6.06 -7.55 7.42
CA GLY A 53 6.39 -8.65 8.33
C GLY A 53 6.42 -10.03 7.67
N ASP A 54 5.87 -10.16 6.47
CA ASP A 54 5.93 -11.42 5.73
C ASP A 54 7.35 -11.72 5.27
N THR A 55 7.70 -13.00 5.25
CA THR A 55 8.93 -13.47 4.62
C THR A 55 8.62 -13.77 3.16
N VAL A 56 9.29 -13.06 2.27
CA VAL A 56 9.06 -13.15 0.84
C VAL A 56 10.31 -13.61 0.11
N ARG A 57 10.11 -14.34 -0.99
CA ARG A 57 11.15 -14.71 -1.95
C ARG A 57 10.90 -13.96 -3.24
N ILE A 58 11.84 -13.11 -3.59
CA ILE A 58 11.77 -12.21 -4.75
C ILE A 58 12.61 -12.77 -5.87
N HIS A 59 12.02 -12.95 -7.03
CA HIS A 59 12.70 -13.34 -8.27
C HIS A 59 13.07 -12.07 -9.03
N ASN A 60 14.33 -11.65 -8.91
CA ASN A 60 14.84 -10.46 -9.56
C ASN A 60 15.60 -10.82 -10.83
N LYS A 61 15.16 -10.28 -11.97
CA LYS A 61 15.82 -10.44 -13.27
C LYS A 61 17.00 -9.48 -13.34
N ILE A 62 18.18 -10.02 -13.59
CA ILE A 62 19.42 -9.25 -13.77
C ILE A 62 19.89 -9.47 -15.20
N LYS A 63 20.19 -8.37 -15.88
CA LYS A 63 20.79 -8.37 -17.21
C LYS A 63 22.27 -8.01 -17.10
N GLU A 64 23.12 -8.94 -17.49
CA GLU A 64 24.58 -8.78 -17.46
C GLU A 64 25.11 -8.90 -18.90
N GLY A 65 25.29 -7.76 -19.57
CA GLY A 65 25.62 -7.72 -20.99
C GLY A 65 24.55 -8.39 -21.85
N THR A 66 24.90 -9.50 -22.50
CA THR A 66 23.99 -10.29 -23.34
C THR A 66 23.24 -11.38 -22.60
N ARG A 67 23.63 -11.69 -21.36
CA ARG A 67 23.02 -12.75 -20.55
C ARG A 67 22.01 -12.19 -19.58
N GLU A 68 20.89 -12.90 -19.44
CA GLU A 68 19.86 -12.60 -18.45
C GLU A 68 19.79 -13.77 -17.46
N ARG A 69 19.75 -13.45 -16.18
CA ARG A 69 19.57 -14.46 -15.11
C ARG A 69 18.59 -13.99 -14.06
N ILE A 70 17.94 -14.94 -13.42
CA ILE A 70 17.06 -14.68 -12.27
C ILE A 70 17.84 -14.91 -11.00
N GLN A 71 17.89 -13.89 -10.14
CA GLN A 71 18.46 -13.99 -8.82
C GLN A 71 17.35 -13.99 -7.77
N MET A 72 17.36 -14.97 -6.89
CA MET A 72 16.42 -15.05 -5.77
C MET A 72 16.96 -14.28 -4.58
N PHE A 73 16.10 -13.42 -4.01
CA PHE A 73 16.37 -12.72 -2.76
C PHE A 73 15.27 -13.03 -1.76
N GLU A 74 15.61 -13.72 -0.68
CA GLU A 74 14.67 -14.09 0.38
C GLU A 74 14.93 -13.26 1.63
N GLY A 75 13.85 -12.72 2.22
CA GLY A 75 13.95 -11.93 3.43
C GLY A 75 12.60 -11.47 3.94
N THR A 76 12.60 -10.72 5.03
CA THR A 76 11.40 -10.17 5.68
C THR A 76 11.11 -8.77 5.18
N VAL A 77 9.87 -8.49 4.81
CA VAL A 77 9.42 -7.15 4.42
C VAL A 77 9.37 -6.25 5.65
N ILE A 78 10.17 -5.19 5.67
CA ILE A 78 10.26 -4.26 6.80
C ILE A 78 9.46 -2.99 6.61
N ALA A 79 9.29 -2.53 5.38
CA ALA A 79 8.57 -1.30 5.08
C ALA A 79 7.97 -1.33 3.67
N ARG A 80 6.89 -0.58 3.48
CA ARG A 80 6.29 -0.21 2.19
C ARG A 80 6.18 1.30 2.13
N HIS A 81 6.53 1.89 1.00
CA HIS A 81 6.52 3.33 0.77
C HIS A 81 5.94 3.66 -0.59
N GLY A 82 5.35 4.86 -0.68
CA GLY A 82 4.80 5.40 -1.90
C GLY A 82 3.45 4.83 -2.26
N GLY A 83 2.97 5.16 -3.45
CA GLY A 83 1.73 4.69 -4.04
C GLY A 83 1.79 4.76 -5.56
N GLY A 84 0.94 4.02 -6.25
CA GLY A 84 0.94 3.91 -7.70
C GLY A 84 2.29 3.40 -8.23
N ILE A 85 2.80 3.99 -9.31
CA ILE A 85 4.06 3.57 -9.92
C ILE A 85 5.28 3.70 -9.00
N SER A 86 5.25 4.68 -8.07
CA SER A 86 6.36 4.94 -7.13
C SER A 86 6.34 4.02 -5.91
N GLU A 87 5.44 3.04 -5.87
CA GLU A 87 5.34 2.13 -4.75
C GLU A 87 6.54 1.20 -4.66
N THR A 88 7.21 1.22 -3.50
CA THR A 88 8.40 0.42 -3.22
C THR A 88 8.25 -0.34 -1.92
N PHE A 89 8.90 -1.48 -1.82
CA PHE A 89 8.99 -2.24 -0.59
C PHE A 89 10.43 -2.60 -0.27
N THR A 90 10.77 -2.58 1.01
CA THR A 90 12.12 -2.87 1.51
C THR A 90 12.12 -4.22 2.19
N VAL A 91 13.05 -5.07 1.78
CA VAL A 91 13.24 -6.41 2.32
C VAL A 91 14.58 -6.51 3.02
N ARG A 92 14.56 -7.05 4.23
CA ARG A 92 15.75 -7.28 5.05
C ARG A 92 16.08 -8.76 5.12
N ARG A 93 17.34 -9.07 4.89
CA ARG A 93 17.93 -10.40 5.07
C ARG A 93 19.16 -10.31 5.98
N VAL A 94 19.35 -11.27 6.83
CA VAL A 94 20.61 -11.43 7.57
C VAL A 94 21.43 -12.52 6.89
N ALA A 95 22.59 -12.17 6.38
CA ALA A 95 23.52 -13.08 5.73
C ALA A 95 24.89 -13.01 6.42
N TYR A 96 25.40 -14.12 6.90
CA TYR A 96 26.70 -14.20 7.57
C TYR A 96 26.88 -13.20 8.73
N GLY A 97 25.82 -12.95 9.50
CA GLY A 97 25.83 -11.97 10.59
C GLY A 97 25.60 -10.51 10.17
N CYS A 98 25.67 -10.21 8.89
CA CYS A 98 25.41 -8.87 8.36
C CYS A 98 23.95 -8.71 7.91
N GLY A 99 23.31 -7.61 8.35
CA GLY A 99 21.97 -7.25 7.88
C GLY A 99 22.02 -6.53 6.53
N VAL A 100 21.41 -7.10 5.51
CA VAL A 100 21.29 -6.51 4.16
C VAL A 100 19.87 -6.10 3.93
N GLU A 101 19.67 -4.84 3.52
CA GLU A 101 18.37 -4.30 3.14
C GLU A 101 18.41 -3.92 1.66
N LYS A 102 17.38 -4.33 0.94
CA LYS A 102 17.20 -3.98 -0.46
C LYS A 102 15.79 -3.49 -0.70
N THR A 103 15.68 -2.35 -1.39
CA THR A 103 14.40 -1.76 -1.79
C THR A 103 14.09 -2.14 -3.22
N PHE A 104 12.87 -2.60 -3.45
CA PHE A 104 12.38 -3.02 -4.75
C PHE A 104 11.14 -2.20 -5.12
N PRO A 105 11.08 -1.60 -6.31
CA PRO A 105 9.83 -1.03 -6.83
C PRO A 105 8.90 -2.17 -7.27
N ILE A 106 7.62 -2.07 -6.88
CA ILE A 106 6.63 -3.12 -7.13
C ILE A 106 6.38 -3.29 -8.63
N HIS A 107 6.24 -2.16 -9.34
CA HIS A 107 5.92 -2.14 -10.77
C HIS A 107 7.14 -2.30 -11.70
N SER A 108 8.35 -2.51 -11.14
CA SER A 108 9.54 -2.70 -11.97
C SER A 108 9.48 -4.00 -12.79
N PRO A 109 9.86 -3.97 -14.08
CA PRO A 109 9.96 -5.18 -14.92
C PRO A 109 11.04 -6.16 -14.42
N ASN A 110 12.00 -5.68 -13.63
CA ASN A 110 13.04 -6.52 -13.05
C ASN A 110 12.52 -7.44 -11.94
N VAL A 111 11.45 -7.07 -11.26
CA VAL A 111 10.78 -7.93 -10.28
C VAL A 111 9.79 -8.83 -11.03
N VAL A 112 10.19 -10.06 -11.30
CA VAL A 112 9.38 -11.02 -12.07
C VAL A 112 8.25 -11.55 -11.21
N GLN A 113 8.59 -12.07 -10.01
CA GLN A 113 7.64 -12.72 -9.12
C GLN A 113 8.04 -12.47 -7.67
N VAL A 114 7.04 -12.43 -6.79
CA VAL A 114 7.22 -12.34 -5.34
C VAL A 114 6.37 -13.41 -4.68
N ASP A 115 7.01 -14.39 -4.07
CA ASP A 115 6.35 -15.49 -3.39
C ASP A 115 6.37 -15.25 -1.89
N VAL A 116 5.23 -15.40 -1.23
CA VAL A 116 5.13 -15.33 0.22
C VAL A 116 5.44 -16.70 0.80
N THR A 117 6.59 -16.83 1.45
CA THR A 117 7.01 -18.09 2.10
C THR A 117 6.35 -18.26 3.47
N ARG A 118 6.25 -17.17 4.25
CA ARG A 118 5.66 -17.17 5.60
C ARG A 118 4.93 -15.87 5.85
N ARG A 119 3.77 -15.95 6.49
CA ARG A 119 3.03 -14.78 6.94
C ARG A 119 3.44 -14.38 8.33
N GLY A 120 3.73 -13.09 8.54
CA GLY A 120 4.21 -12.55 9.79
C GLY A 120 3.12 -11.79 10.55
N LYS A 121 3.01 -12.04 11.87
CA LYS A 121 2.13 -11.29 12.76
C LYS A 121 2.87 -10.05 13.28
N VAL A 122 2.47 -8.87 12.81
CA VAL A 122 3.07 -7.59 13.21
C VAL A 122 2.00 -6.58 13.60
N ARG A 123 2.38 -5.62 14.48
CA ARG A 123 1.49 -4.53 14.94
C ARG A 123 1.88 -3.17 14.34
N ARG A 124 3.07 -3.07 13.75
CA ARG A 124 3.62 -1.82 13.23
C ARG A 124 3.70 -1.86 11.71
N SER A 125 3.47 -0.74 11.08
CA SER A 125 3.59 -0.57 9.62
C SER A 125 5.03 -0.44 9.12
N LYS A 126 6.00 -0.20 10.02
CA LYS A 126 7.43 -0.13 9.69
C LYS A 126 8.22 -0.84 10.78
N LEU A 127 9.07 -1.80 10.37
CA LEU A 127 9.77 -2.70 11.28
C LEU A 127 11.27 -2.36 11.41
N TYR A 128 11.61 -1.07 11.50
CA TYR A 128 13.00 -0.64 11.60
C TYR A 128 13.71 -1.13 12.85
N TYR A 129 12.98 -1.45 13.90
CA TYR A 129 13.54 -2.04 15.12
C TYR A 129 14.25 -3.39 14.90
N LEU A 130 14.00 -4.04 13.75
CA LEU A 130 14.70 -5.28 13.40
C LEU A 130 16.19 -5.05 13.08
N ARG A 131 16.59 -3.79 12.83
CA ARG A 131 17.98 -3.43 12.58
C ARG A 131 18.86 -3.65 13.82
N ASP A 132 18.30 -3.36 14.99
CA ASP A 132 18.99 -3.46 16.28
C ASP A 132 18.94 -4.88 16.89
N ARG A 133 18.15 -5.77 16.26
CA ARG A 133 17.95 -7.11 16.78
C ARG A 133 18.77 -8.14 16.02
N VAL A 134 19.46 -8.99 16.78
CA VAL A 134 20.31 -10.07 16.25
C VAL A 134 19.80 -11.44 16.72
N GLY A 135 20.02 -12.46 15.89
CA GLY A 135 19.71 -13.84 16.22
C GLY A 135 18.21 -14.14 16.29
N LYS A 136 17.80 -14.90 17.30
CA LYS A 136 16.39 -15.35 17.47
C LYS A 136 15.40 -14.19 17.63
N LYS A 137 15.84 -13.05 18.20
CA LYS A 137 15.00 -11.86 18.42
C LYS A 137 14.68 -11.08 17.14
N SER A 138 15.42 -11.31 16.05
CA SER A 138 15.17 -10.67 14.74
C SER A 138 14.11 -11.39 13.91
N LYS A 139 13.70 -12.59 14.32
CA LYS A 139 12.64 -13.34 13.60
C LYS A 139 11.26 -12.81 13.99
N VAL A 140 10.44 -12.52 12.97
CA VAL A 140 9.03 -12.17 13.14
C VAL A 140 8.24 -13.43 13.48
N LYS A 141 7.28 -13.32 14.42
CA LYS A 141 6.38 -14.43 14.76
C LYS A 141 5.47 -14.73 13.59
N GLU A 142 5.22 -16.00 13.32
CA GLU A 142 4.29 -16.43 12.29
C GLU A 142 2.84 -16.15 12.70
N LEU A 143 2.02 -15.85 11.72
CA LEU A 143 0.57 -15.78 11.85
C LEU A 143 0.06 -17.20 11.61
N ILE A 144 -0.27 -17.87 12.69
CA ILE A 144 -0.92 -19.19 12.68
C ILE A 144 -2.42 -18.99 12.65
#